data_727e591c82d7087f6f94d55b50b98b93
#
_entry.id   727e591c82d7087f6f94d55b50b98b93
#
_cell.length_a   1.000
_cell.length_b   1.000
_cell.length_c   1.000
_cell.angle_alpha   90.00
_cell.angle_beta   90.00
_cell.angle_gamma   90.00
#
_symmetry.space_group_name_H-M   'P 1'
#
loop_
_entity.id
_entity.type
_entity.pdbx_description
1 polymer ?
#
loop_
_entity_poly.entity_id
_entity_poly.type
_entity_poly.pdbx_seq_one_letter_code
_entity_poly.pdbx_strand_id
1 'polypeptide(L)'
;MQPVAPPRKAYGSTGRYVGPEYDHGPLPDVAGRVLELCGTQDGCRYLQRVVETGTAEDVLLVFRSVIADLPALMCDSLANYICQKLFEHCGERQHLAAIQTLARDVVEVARNVHGTRALQKLIDTLTTAAEMGAMRDVLLPHVFLLVQDGNGNHVVQRVMHDFPQEYNQFVYDILTNDALVEKISMHRHGCCVMQRALDHACEAQKTLMVAKVVEHSFPLVRDAYGNYVVQYVLEMPLPGIATRFTRTLRGRFIELAKQKFSSNVVEKIMNKGEKDALDAILDEIIACRDMAVLLQDPYANYVVQTALVTANDAQHRQLVALIVPHLALLRNTVYGKRIMAKLYREPAPGTAALAPGSTAPQPSPLAAGARHSAPPEGAHSGPSAHGTPHGNPRGSPVVERRRIYHPRQ
;
A
#
# COMPACT_ATOMS: atom_id res chain seq x y z
N MET A 1 -50.68 -23.32 -30.06
CA MET A 1 -49.68 -22.24 -29.84
C MET A 1 -48.35 -22.80 -30.29
N GLN A 2 -47.84 -22.31 -31.40
CA GLN A 2 -46.50 -22.68 -31.89
C GLN A 2 -45.46 -21.89 -31.09
N PRO A 3 -44.29 -22.46 -30.77
CA PRO A 3 -43.22 -21.73 -30.05
C PRO A 3 -42.63 -20.68 -30.99
N VAL A 4 -42.58 -19.44 -30.50
CA VAL A 4 -41.91 -18.31 -31.18
C VAL A 4 -40.42 -18.62 -31.23
N ALA A 5 -39.85 -18.69 -32.43
CA ALA A 5 -38.43 -18.88 -32.65
C ALA A 5 -37.64 -17.71 -32.03
N PRO A 6 -36.46 -17.97 -31.39
CA PRO A 6 -35.65 -16.89 -30.86
C PRO A 6 -35.16 -15.98 -32.00
N PRO A 7 -34.99 -14.66 -31.76
CA PRO A 7 -34.56 -13.70 -32.79
C PRO A 7 -33.20 -14.13 -33.37
N ARG A 8 -33.10 -14.14 -34.68
CA ARG A 8 -31.85 -14.42 -35.40
C ARG A 8 -30.82 -13.36 -35.06
N LYS A 9 -29.63 -13.78 -34.64
CA LYS A 9 -28.49 -12.90 -34.40
C LYS A 9 -28.14 -12.16 -35.68
N ALA A 10 -28.22 -10.84 -35.69
CA ALA A 10 -27.80 -10.02 -36.82
C ALA A 10 -26.27 -9.87 -36.79
N TYR A 11 -25.61 -10.17 -37.90
CA TYR A 11 -24.18 -9.92 -38.10
C TYR A 11 -24.04 -8.77 -39.08
N GLY A 12 -23.23 -7.74 -38.69
CA GLY A 12 -22.89 -6.65 -39.61
C GLY A 12 -22.04 -7.13 -40.79
N SER A 13 -21.85 -6.29 -41.81
CA SER A 13 -21.08 -6.56 -43.05
C SER A 13 -19.63 -7.02 -42.81
N THR A 14 -19.10 -6.92 -41.57
CA THR A 14 -17.77 -7.37 -41.16
C THR A 14 -17.80 -8.71 -40.40
N GLY A 15 -18.95 -9.43 -40.33
CA GLY A 15 -19.09 -10.72 -39.66
C GLY A 15 -19.10 -10.65 -38.11
N ARG A 16 -19.12 -9.46 -37.52
CA ARG A 16 -19.24 -9.29 -36.05
C ARG A 16 -20.71 -9.18 -35.63
N TYR A 17 -21.04 -9.78 -34.51
CA TYR A 17 -22.37 -9.69 -33.88
C TYR A 17 -22.64 -8.24 -33.46
N VAL A 18 -23.64 -7.62 -34.06
CA VAL A 18 -24.19 -6.31 -33.70
C VAL A 18 -25.52 -6.59 -33.00
N GLY A 19 -25.55 -6.46 -31.67
CA GLY A 19 -26.79 -6.54 -30.90
C GLY A 19 -27.67 -5.32 -31.18
N PRO A 20 -29.00 -5.46 -31.23
CA PRO A 20 -29.93 -4.37 -31.55
C PRO A 20 -29.90 -3.20 -30.55
N GLU A 21 -29.25 -3.38 -29.41
CA GLU A 21 -29.23 -2.41 -28.29
C GLU A 21 -28.19 -1.27 -28.45
N TYR A 22 -27.32 -1.30 -29.47
CA TYR A 22 -26.20 -0.36 -29.60
C TYR A 22 -26.12 0.36 -30.95
N ASP A 23 -27.16 0.34 -31.77
CA ASP A 23 -27.15 1.01 -33.06
C ASP A 23 -27.67 2.45 -32.95
N HIS A 24 -26.76 3.36 -32.53
CA HIS A 24 -27.04 4.80 -32.54
C HIS A 24 -26.76 5.45 -33.92
N GLY A 25 -26.41 4.65 -34.93
CA GLY A 25 -25.99 5.12 -36.24
C GLY A 25 -24.54 5.63 -36.30
N PRO A 26 -24.12 6.22 -37.44
CA PRO A 26 -22.80 6.82 -37.61
C PRO A 26 -22.57 7.97 -36.61
N LEU A 27 -21.33 8.09 -36.09
CA LEU A 27 -21.00 9.14 -35.11
C LEU A 27 -21.34 10.57 -35.58
N PRO A 28 -21.13 10.97 -36.85
CA PRO A 28 -21.50 12.31 -37.30
C PRO A 28 -22.99 12.66 -37.09
N ASP A 29 -23.87 11.67 -37.15
CA ASP A 29 -25.32 11.86 -36.97
C ASP A 29 -25.72 12.09 -35.53
N VAL A 30 -24.88 11.64 -34.56
CA VAL A 30 -25.10 11.78 -33.12
C VAL A 30 -24.10 12.72 -32.43
N ALA A 31 -23.28 13.42 -33.18
CA ALA A 31 -22.23 14.31 -32.68
C ALA A 31 -22.74 15.34 -31.66
N GLY A 32 -23.93 15.90 -31.87
CA GLY A 32 -24.57 16.83 -30.96
C GLY A 32 -25.12 16.21 -29.67
N ARG A 33 -25.11 14.87 -29.55
CA ARG A 33 -25.66 14.11 -28.41
C ARG A 33 -24.59 13.32 -27.63
N VAL A 34 -23.31 13.54 -27.88
CA VAL A 34 -22.22 12.78 -27.27
C VAL A 34 -22.29 12.87 -25.72
N LEU A 35 -22.54 14.04 -25.14
CA LEU A 35 -22.69 14.21 -23.70
C LEU A 35 -23.92 13.48 -23.15
N GLU A 36 -25.04 13.48 -23.88
CA GLU A 36 -26.22 12.70 -23.50
C GLU A 36 -25.92 11.20 -23.50
N LEU A 37 -25.20 10.71 -24.50
CA LEU A 37 -24.77 9.31 -24.61
C LEU A 37 -23.81 8.91 -23.46
N CYS A 38 -22.95 9.80 -23.00
CA CYS A 38 -22.10 9.56 -21.85
C CYS A 38 -22.89 9.28 -20.56
N GLY A 39 -24.11 9.80 -20.43
CA GLY A 39 -25.00 9.60 -19.27
C GLY A 39 -25.76 8.27 -19.26
N THR A 40 -25.63 7.43 -20.30
CA THR A 40 -26.34 6.15 -20.40
C THR A 40 -25.39 4.98 -20.60
N GLN A 41 -25.77 3.79 -20.11
CA GLN A 41 -24.91 2.61 -20.23
C GLN A 41 -24.69 2.20 -21.70
N ASP A 42 -25.73 2.25 -22.50
CA ASP A 42 -25.67 1.87 -23.92
C ASP A 42 -24.91 2.90 -24.76
N GLY A 43 -25.14 4.20 -24.47
CA GLY A 43 -24.39 5.29 -25.09
C GLY A 43 -22.91 5.23 -24.77
N CYS A 44 -22.52 4.99 -23.47
CA CYS A 44 -21.13 4.80 -23.09
C CYS A 44 -20.48 3.63 -23.84
N ARG A 45 -21.16 2.50 -23.96
CA ARG A 45 -20.65 1.33 -24.70
C ARG A 45 -20.53 1.61 -26.20
N TYR A 46 -21.47 2.32 -26.77
CA TYR A 46 -21.39 2.77 -28.15
C TYR A 46 -20.17 3.68 -28.37
N LEU A 47 -20.00 4.73 -27.55
CA LEU A 47 -18.87 5.65 -27.66
C LEU A 47 -17.52 4.96 -27.43
N GLN A 48 -17.41 4.03 -26.48
CA GLN A 48 -16.20 3.23 -26.28
C GLN A 48 -15.84 2.43 -27.54
N ARG A 49 -16.83 1.82 -28.19
CA ARG A 49 -16.62 1.10 -29.44
C ARG A 49 -16.18 2.03 -30.56
N VAL A 50 -16.83 3.20 -30.69
CA VAL A 50 -16.43 4.21 -31.67
C VAL A 50 -14.98 4.64 -31.49
N VAL A 51 -14.57 4.92 -30.25
CA VAL A 51 -13.19 5.30 -29.95
C VAL A 51 -12.21 4.16 -30.23
N GLU A 52 -12.59 2.90 -29.96
CA GLU A 52 -11.74 1.73 -30.13
C GLU A 52 -11.57 1.29 -31.58
N THR A 53 -12.62 1.44 -32.43
CA THR A 53 -12.63 0.89 -33.77
C THR A 53 -12.82 1.94 -34.87
N GLY A 54 -13.10 3.19 -34.51
CA GLY A 54 -13.30 4.31 -35.41
C GLY A 54 -12.02 4.91 -35.96
N THR A 55 -12.16 5.99 -36.68
CA THR A 55 -11.04 6.76 -37.24
C THR A 55 -10.47 7.75 -36.26
N ALA A 56 -9.29 8.30 -36.52
CA ALA A 56 -8.74 9.39 -35.74
C ALA A 56 -9.64 10.62 -35.66
N GLU A 57 -10.46 10.83 -36.70
CA GLU A 57 -11.46 11.92 -36.77
C GLU A 57 -12.61 11.65 -35.80
N ASP A 58 -13.06 10.39 -35.67
CA ASP A 58 -14.08 10.00 -34.71
C ASP A 58 -13.60 10.20 -33.26
N VAL A 59 -12.39 9.78 -32.97
CA VAL A 59 -11.75 10.02 -31.65
C VAL A 59 -11.67 11.51 -31.35
N LEU A 60 -11.25 12.33 -32.32
CA LEU A 60 -11.14 13.78 -32.15
C LEU A 60 -12.52 14.42 -31.96
N LEU A 61 -13.55 13.94 -32.63
CA LEU A 61 -14.92 14.44 -32.49
C LEU A 61 -15.44 14.14 -31.09
N VAL A 62 -15.31 12.91 -30.61
CA VAL A 62 -15.71 12.54 -29.24
C VAL A 62 -14.91 13.39 -28.23
N PHE A 63 -13.60 13.51 -28.39
CA PHE A 63 -12.75 14.31 -27.49
C PHE A 63 -13.24 15.77 -27.41
N ARG A 64 -13.45 16.43 -28.53
CA ARG A 64 -13.95 17.82 -28.58
C ARG A 64 -15.31 18.00 -27.93
N SER A 65 -16.16 16.98 -28.01
CA SER A 65 -17.49 17.02 -27.42
C SER A 65 -17.47 16.90 -25.88
N VAL A 66 -16.45 16.24 -25.30
CA VAL A 66 -16.42 15.93 -23.85
C VAL A 66 -15.41 16.77 -23.08
N ILE A 67 -14.46 17.45 -23.74
CA ILE A 67 -13.32 18.09 -23.06
C ILE A 67 -13.75 19.16 -22.06
N ALA A 68 -14.80 19.93 -22.32
CA ALA A 68 -15.28 20.99 -21.43
C ALA A 68 -15.83 20.43 -20.11
N ASP A 69 -16.44 19.24 -20.16
CA ASP A 69 -17.06 18.59 -19.01
C ASP A 69 -16.22 17.44 -18.45
N LEU A 70 -14.97 17.32 -18.91
CA LEU A 70 -14.06 16.19 -18.60
C LEU A 70 -13.96 15.88 -17.10
N PRO A 71 -13.76 16.85 -16.17
CA PRO A 71 -13.67 16.55 -14.75
C PRO A 71 -14.94 15.87 -14.21
N ALA A 72 -16.11 16.35 -14.59
CA ALA A 72 -17.39 15.78 -14.18
C ALA A 72 -17.59 14.37 -14.75
N LEU A 73 -17.28 14.16 -16.03
CA LEU A 73 -17.38 12.85 -16.69
C LEU A 73 -16.41 11.82 -16.10
N MET A 74 -15.22 12.22 -15.74
CA MET A 74 -14.26 11.33 -15.03
C MET A 74 -14.80 10.87 -13.68
N CYS A 75 -15.57 11.70 -13.00
CA CYS A 75 -16.16 11.41 -11.69
C CYS A 75 -17.49 10.63 -11.78
N ASP A 76 -18.07 10.52 -12.96
CA ASP A 76 -19.33 9.80 -13.18
C ASP A 76 -19.15 8.28 -13.22
N SER A 77 -20.11 7.54 -12.71
CA SER A 77 -20.06 6.09 -12.58
C SER A 77 -20.04 5.34 -13.92
N LEU A 78 -20.59 5.92 -14.99
CA LEU A 78 -20.64 5.36 -16.35
C LEU A 78 -19.63 6.03 -17.27
N ALA A 79 -19.61 7.38 -17.27
CA ALA A 79 -18.79 8.14 -18.21
C ALA A 79 -17.28 8.00 -17.94
N ASN A 80 -16.85 7.66 -16.73
CA ASN A 80 -15.42 7.45 -16.45
C ASN A 80 -14.79 6.40 -17.38
N TYR A 81 -15.55 5.38 -17.83
CA TYR A 81 -15.04 4.35 -18.72
C TYR A 81 -14.77 4.87 -20.14
N ILE A 82 -15.62 5.79 -20.65
CA ILE A 82 -15.34 6.42 -21.94
C ILE A 82 -14.12 7.35 -21.84
N CYS A 83 -13.97 8.09 -20.73
CA CYS A 83 -12.76 8.90 -20.50
C CYS A 83 -11.49 8.04 -20.51
N GLN A 84 -11.50 6.90 -19.80
CA GLN A 84 -10.36 5.98 -19.81
C GLN A 84 -10.05 5.45 -21.21
N LYS A 85 -11.07 5.02 -21.95
CA LYS A 85 -10.90 4.53 -23.30
C LYS A 85 -10.40 5.63 -24.25
N LEU A 86 -10.90 6.85 -24.10
CA LEU A 86 -10.51 7.99 -24.90
C LEU A 86 -9.02 8.31 -24.73
N PHE A 87 -8.50 8.31 -23.51
CA PHE A 87 -7.06 8.55 -23.25
C PHE A 87 -6.15 7.52 -23.92
N GLU A 88 -6.57 6.26 -24.06
CA GLU A 88 -5.78 5.24 -24.76
C GLU A 88 -5.62 5.54 -26.28
N HIS A 89 -6.51 6.34 -26.87
CA HIS A 89 -6.54 6.64 -28.30
C HIS A 89 -6.22 8.11 -28.63
N CYS A 90 -6.01 8.94 -27.59
CA CYS A 90 -5.58 10.33 -27.75
C CYS A 90 -4.07 10.44 -28.01
N GLY A 91 -3.67 11.51 -28.69
CA GLY A 91 -2.27 11.87 -28.82
C GLY A 91 -1.89 13.03 -27.90
N GLU A 92 -0.61 13.43 -27.92
CA GLU A 92 -0.02 14.44 -27.05
C GLU A 92 -0.86 15.72 -26.93
N ARG A 93 -1.37 16.26 -28.05
CA ARG A 93 -2.17 17.50 -28.02
C ARG A 93 -3.46 17.36 -27.22
N GLN A 94 -4.12 16.22 -27.33
CA GLN A 94 -5.34 15.93 -26.57
C GLN A 94 -5.02 15.69 -25.09
N HIS A 95 -3.95 14.95 -24.78
CA HIS A 95 -3.50 14.76 -23.40
C HIS A 95 -3.16 16.09 -22.73
N LEU A 96 -2.41 16.96 -23.37
CA LEU A 96 -2.09 18.29 -22.84
C LEU A 96 -3.36 19.13 -22.61
N ALA A 97 -4.30 19.11 -23.53
CA ALA A 97 -5.59 19.79 -23.35
C ALA A 97 -6.40 19.22 -22.19
N ALA A 98 -6.43 17.88 -22.03
CA ALA A 98 -7.07 17.22 -20.89
C ALA A 98 -6.43 17.62 -19.56
N ILE A 99 -5.08 17.60 -19.46
CA ILE A 99 -4.34 18.01 -18.28
C ILE A 99 -4.65 19.46 -17.91
N GLN A 100 -4.66 20.35 -18.90
CA GLN A 100 -4.98 21.77 -18.69
C GLN A 100 -6.41 21.97 -18.19
N THR A 101 -7.38 21.22 -18.73
CA THR A 101 -8.77 21.26 -18.28
C THR A 101 -8.91 20.77 -16.83
N LEU A 102 -8.16 19.71 -16.47
CA LEU A 102 -8.18 19.13 -15.12
C LEU A 102 -7.48 19.99 -14.06
N ALA A 103 -6.68 20.97 -14.43
CA ALA A 103 -5.78 21.69 -13.49
C ALA A 103 -6.50 22.28 -12.28
N ARG A 104 -7.76 22.74 -12.41
CA ARG A 104 -8.55 23.32 -11.32
C ARG A 104 -9.22 22.25 -10.45
N ASP A 105 -9.59 21.12 -11.04
CA ASP A 105 -10.44 20.11 -10.42
C ASP A 105 -9.69 18.82 -10.12
N VAL A 106 -8.37 18.79 -10.34
CA VAL A 106 -7.54 17.57 -10.22
C VAL A 106 -7.63 16.91 -8.85
N VAL A 107 -7.76 17.70 -7.78
CA VAL A 107 -7.89 17.17 -6.41
C VAL A 107 -9.24 16.47 -6.23
N GLU A 108 -10.32 17.07 -6.73
CA GLU A 108 -11.65 16.47 -6.66
C GLU A 108 -11.69 15.18 -7.47
N VAL A 109 -11.20 15.21 -8.70
CA VAL A 109 -11.10 14.02 -9.57
C VAL A 109 -10.25 12.93 -8.93
N ALA A 110 -9.07 13.26 -8.41
CA ALA A 110 -8.17 12.29 -7.77
C ALA A 110 -8.79 11.61 -6.53
N ARG A 111 -9.62 12.32 -5.79
CA ARG A 111 -10.27 11.82 -4.56
C ARG A 111 -11.58 11.09 -4.83
N ASN A 112 -12.18 11.27 -5.99
CA ASN A 112 -13.40 10.56 -6.39
C ASN A 112 -13.11 9.09 -6.71
N VAL A 113 -14.01 8.18 -6.35
CA VAL A 113 -13.86 6.72 -6.53
C VAL A 113 -13.76 6.29 -8.00
N HIS A 114 -14.38 7.03 -8.92
CA HIS A 114 -14.31 6.82 -10.36
C HIS A 114 -13.22 7.68 -11.00
N GLY A 115 -13.16 8.96 -10.61
CA GLY A 115 -12.20 9.92 -11.12
C GLY A 115 -10.75 9.51 -10.92
N THR A 116 -10.43 8.93 -9.76
CA THR A 116 -9.06 8.42 -9.50
C THR A 116 -8.62 7.38 -10.53
N ARG A 117 -9.54 6.51 -10.99
CA ARG A 117 -9.24 5.48 -12.00
C ARG A 117 -9.00 6.09 -13.38
N ALA A 118 -9.85 7.06 -13.75
CA ALA A 118 -9.69 7.76 -15.02
C ALA A 118 -8.40 8.61 -15.05
N LEU A 119 -8.06 9.25 -13.93
CA LEU A 119 -6.81 10.02 -13.81
C LEU A 119 -5.56 9.12 -13.84
N GLN A 120 -5.60 7.96 -13.17
CA GLN A 120 -4.53 6.97 -13.25
C GLN A 120 -4.36 6.47 -14.69
N LYS A 121 -5.47 6.22 -15.41
CA LYS A 121 -5.42 5.81 -16.81
C LYS A 121 -4.81 6.91 -17.70
N LEU A 122 -5.15 8.18 -17.48
CA LEU A 122 -4.49 9.28 -18.20
C LEU A 122 -2.97 9.24 -17.96
N ILE A 123 -2.54 9.12 -16.70
CA ILE A 123 -1.11 9.05 -16.33
C ILE A 123 -0.41 7.88 -17.05
N ASP A 124 -1.03 6.70 -17.13
CA ASP A 124 -0.51 5.52 -17.84
C ASP A 124 -0.22 5.77 -19.32
N THR A 125 -0.94 6.70 -19.94
CA THR A 125 -0.84 6.97 -21.37
C THR A 125 0.14 8.09 -21.73
N LEU A 126 0.63 8.84 -20.74
CA LEU A 126 1.58 9.94 -20.95
C LEU A 126 2.98 9.39 -21.27
N THR A 127 3.53 9.80 -22.40
CA THR A 127 4.81 9.27 -22.89
C THR A 127 5.84 10.34 -23.21
N THR A 128 5.42 11.62 -23.41
CA THR A 128 6.33 12.70 -23.78
C THR A 128 6.74 13.52 -22.56
N ALA A 129 7.88 14.18 -22.69
CA ALA A 129 8.40 15.12 -21.69
C ALA A 129 7.40 16.25 -21.38
N ALA A 130 6.71 16.74 -22.41
CA ALA A 130 5.73 17.80 -22.28
C ALA A 130 4.51 17.36 -21.47
N GLU A 131 3.99 16.15 -21.75
CA GLU A 131 2.85 15.58 -21.03
C GLU A 131 3.18 15.33 -19.56
N MET A 132 4.30 14.65 -19.29
CA MET A 132 4.74 14.34 -17.92
C MET A 132 5.06 15.61 -17.14
N GLY A 133 5.69 16.61 -17.78
CA GLY A 133 5.94 17.91 -17.17
C GLY A 133 4.66 18.66 -16.81
N ALA A 134 3.68 18.70 -17.72
CA ALA A 134 2.39 19.33 -17.46
C ALA A 134 1.62 18.63 -16.33
N MET A 135 1.60 17.29 -16.30
CA MET A 135 0.95 16.53 -15.21
C MET A 135 1.65 16.76 -13.87
N ARG A 136 3.00 16.78 -13.85
CA ARG A 136 3.78 17.14 -12.66
C ARG A 136 3.35 18.51 -12.12
N ASP A 137 3.28 19.51 -12.96
CA ASP A 137 2.99 20.89 -12.55
C ASP A 137 1.58 21.03 -11.95
N VAL A 138 0.62 20.26 -12.47
CA VAL A 138 -0.75 20.20 -11.95
C VAL A 138 -0.81 19.43 -10.62
N LEU A 139 -0.05 18.36 -10.44
CA LEU A 139 -0.11 17.53 -9.23
C LEU A 139 0.77 18.05 -8.08
N LEU A 140 1.88 18.71 -8.37
CA LEU A 140 2.89 19.15 -7.39
C LEU A 140 2.29 19.86 -6.16
N PRO A 141 1.39 20.85 -6.30
CA PRO A 141 0.83 21.56 -5.14
C PRO A 141 -0.02 20.67 -4.23
N HIS A 142 -0.43 19.51 -4.72
CA HIS A 142 -1.45 18.68 -4.10
C HIS A 142 -0.94 17.34 -3.57
N VAL A 143 0.34 16.98 -3.81
CA VAL A 143 0.93 15.69 -3.44
C VAL A 143 0.68 15.36 -1.97
N PHE A 144 0.96 16.29 -1.05
CA PHE A 144 0.79 16.05 0.39
C PHE A 144 -0.66 15.70 0.75
N LEU A 145 -1.63 16.39 0.15
CA LEU A 145 -3.07 16.10 0.35
C LEU A 145 -3.44 14.74 -0.23
N LEU A 146 -2.99 14.46 -1.45
CA LEU A 146 -3.33 13.22 -2.16
C LEU A 146 -2.75 11.98 -1.49
N VAL A 147 -1.54 12.06 -0.95
CA VAL A 147 -0.89 10.96 -0.19
C VAL A 147 -1.73 10.52 1.01
N GLN A 148 -2.48 11.42 1.61
CA GLN A 148 -3.32 11.13 2.78
C GLN A 148 -4.76 10.72 2.42
N ASP A 149 -5.16 10.81 1.16
CA ASP A 149 -6.50 10.47 0.71
C ASP A 149 -6.62 8.99 0.30
N GLY A 150 -7.77 8.38 0.54
CA GLY A 150 -8.02 6.96 0.25
C GLY A 150 -7.96 6.60 -1.23
N ASN A 151 -8.34 7.52 -2.12
CA ASN A 151 -8.30 7.36 -3.57
C ASN A 151 -7.11 8.11 -4.19
N GLY A 152 -6.85 9.33 -3.72
CA GLY A 152 -5.79 10.20 -4.22
C GLY A 152 -4.39 9.60 -4.09
N ASN A 153 -4.14 8.79 -3.05
CA ASN A 153 -2.86 8.12 -2.88
C ASN A 153 -2.48 7.21 -4.08
N HIS A 154 -3.47 6.63 -4.76
CA HIS A 154 -3.22 5.79 -5.93
C HIS A 154 -2.74 6.59 -7.14
N VAL A 155 -3.17 7.85 -7.28
CA VAL A 155 -2.66 8.76 -8.32
C VAL A 155 -1.16 9.03 -8.10
N VAL A 156 -0.77 9.32 -6.86
CA VAL A 156 0.64 9.55 -6.51
C VAL A 156 1.48 8.29 -6.74
N GLN A 157 0.96 7.12 -6.35
CA GLN A 157 1.64 5.84 -6.59
C GLN A 157 1.80 5.56 -8.08
N ARG A 158 0.81 5.92 -8.91
CA ARG A 158 0.86 5.74 -10.37
C ARG A 158 1.96 6.60 -10.98
N VAL A 159 2.11 7.85 -10.55
CA VAL A 159 3.22 8.73 -10.99
C VAL A 159 4.58 8.13 -10.63
N MET A 160 4.75 7.62 -9.41
CA MET A 160 6.03 7.00 -9.00
C MET A 160 6.36 5.74 -9.81
N HIS A 161 5.34 5.00 -10.25
CA HIS A 161 5.52 3.78 -11.02
C HIS A 161 5.84 4.06 -12.49
N ASP A 162 5.14 4.99 -13.13
CA ASP A 162 5.14 5.14 -14.60
C ASP A 162 6.08 6.26 -15.08
N PHE A 163 6.33 7.28 -14.25
CA PHE A 163 7.18 8.39 -14.68
C PHE A 163 8.66 8.10 -14.40
N PRO A 164 9.55 8.44 -15.35
CA PRO A 164 10.99 8.48 -15.11
C PRO A 164 11.37 9.37 -13.94
N GLN A 165 12.54 9.13 -13.35
CA GLN A 165 13.04 9.85 -12.17
C GLN A 165 12.94 11.38 -12.28
N GLU A 166 13.27 11.94 -13.43
CA GLU A 166 13.25 13.38 -13.66
C GLU A 166 11.85 14.01 -13.55
N TYR A 167 10.79 13.21 -13.83
CA TYR A 167 9.40 13.65 -13.77
C TYR A 167 8.68 13.21 -12.50
N ASN A 168 9.21 12.25 -11.72
CA ASN A 168 8.61 11.83 -10.46
C ASN A 168 9.33 12.38 -9.21
N GLN A 169 10.48 13.04 -9.37
CA GLN A 169 11.28 13.56 -8.25
C GLN A 169 10.48 14.45 -7.29
N PHE A 170 9.56 15.26 -7.79
CA PHE A 170 8.72 16.14 -6.97
C PHE A 170 7.90 15.38 -5.89
N VAL A 171 7.55 14.13 -6.14
CA VAL A 171 6.88 13.28 -5.15
C VAL A 171 7.86 12.94 -4.03
N TYR A 172 9.08 12.53 -4.37
CA TYR A 172 10.11 12.17 -3.40
C TYR A 172 10.57 13.38 -2.57
N ASP A 173 10.59 14.58 -3.15
CA ASP A 173 10.90 15.82 -2.43
C ASP A 173 9.87 16.09 -1.31
N ILE A 174 8.60 15.80 -1.56
CA ILE A 174 7.55 15.91 -0.54
C ILE A 174 7.66 14.79 0.50
N LEU A 175 7.91 13.54 0.08
CA LEU A 175 8.01 12.40 0.99
C LEU A 175 9.25 12.46 1.92
N THR A 176 10.30 13.18 1.51
CA THR A 176 11.55 13.36 2.28
C THR A 176 11.66 14.72 2.94
N ASN A 177 10.66 15.58 2.83
CA ASN A 177 10.62 16.88 3.48
C ASN A 177 10.53 16.72 5.01
N ASP A 178 11.43 17.34 5.77
CA ASP A 178 11.53 17.20 7.23
C ASP A 178 10.25 17.61 7.98
N ALA A 179 9.51 18.59 7.48
CA ALA A 179 8.25 19.03 8.08
C ALA A 179 7.06 18.08 7.78
N LEU A 180 7.20 17.20 6.79
CA LEU A 180 6.11 16.37 6.26
C LEU A 180 6.32 14.87 6.46
N VAL A 181 7.56 14.39 6.51
CA VAL A 181 7.90 12.96 6.57
C VAL A 181 7.22 12.24 7.74
N GLU A 182 7.18 12.83 8.92
CA GLU A 182 6.47 12.26 10.07
C GLU A 182 4.97 12.21 9.82
N LYS A 183 4.38 13.34 9.38
CA LYS A 183 2.93 13.44 9.11
C LYS A 183 2.47 12.45 8.06
N ILE A 184 3.28 12.21 7.03
CA ILE A 184 3.00 11.25 5.97
C ILE A 184 3.15 9.83 6.52
N SER A 185 4.28 9.52 7.16
CA SER A 185 4.58 8.17 7.66
C SER A 185 3.62 7.70 8.75
N MET A 186 3.10 8.61 9.56
CA MET A 186 2.14 8.34 10.63
C MET A 186 0.68 8.37 10.17
N HIS A 187 0.42 8.61 8.88
CA HIS A 187 -0.91 8.58 8.32
C HIS A 187 -1.27 7.20 7.77
N ARG A 188 -2.53 6.75 7.96
CA ARG A 188 -3.02 5.42 7.54
C ARG A 188 -2.78 5.07 6.05
N HIS A 189 -2.88 6.04 5.15
CA HIS A 189 -2.58 5.86 3.73
C HIS A 189 -1.14 6.26 3.39
N GLY A 190 -0.64 7.32 4.04
CA GLY A 190 0.72 7.81 3.82
C GLY A 190 1.79 6.76 4.11
N CYS A 191 1.64 5.95 5.16
CA CYS A 191 2.58 4.87 5.46
C CYS A 191 2.68 3.84 4.33
N CYS A 192 1.59 3.56 3.63
CA CYS A 192 1.59 2.69 2.45
C CYS A 192 2.29 3.37 1.27
N VAL A 193 2.06 4.68 1.07
CA VAL A 193 2.75 5.44 0.01
C VAL A 193 4.25 5.46 0.26
N MET A 194 4.71 5.66 1.50
CA MET A 194 6.14 5.61 1.86
C MET A 194 6.78 4.27 1.50
N GLN A 195 6.09 3.15 1.78
CA GLN A 195 6.58 1.82 1.44
C GLN A 195 6.65 1.61 -0.08
N ARG A 196 5.59 2.00 -0.82
CA ARG A 196 5.58 1.92 -2.29
C ARG A 196 6.61 2.83 -2.94
N ALA A 197 6.84 4.02 -2.37
CA ALA A 197 7.89 4.90 -2.83
C ALA A 197 9.28 4.24 -2.72
N LEU A 198 9.56 3.52 -1.63
CA LEU A 198 10.80 2.76 -1.47
C LEU A 198 10.96 1.63 -2.49
N ASP A 199 9.84 1.03 -2.96
CA ASP A 199 9.86 0.00 -4.00
C ASP A 199 10.25 0.57 -5.38
N HIS A 200 9.75 1.76 -5.71
CA HIS A 200 9.92 2.39 -7.03
C HIS A 200 11.09 3.38 -7.10
N ALA A 201 11.68 3.72 -5.96
CA ALA A 201 12.76 4.69 -5.86
C ALA A 201 14.04 4.25 -6.59
N CYS A 202 14.67 5.17 -7.31
CA CYS A 202 16.06 4.99 -7.71
C CYS A 202 16.98 5.01 -6.47
N GLU A 203 18.24 4.61 -6.63
CA GLU A 203 19.17 4.47 -5.50
C GLU A 203 19.39 5.79 -4.73
N ALA A 204 19.41 6.93 -5.42
CA ALA A 204 19.55 8.24 -4.77
C ALA A 204 18.31 8.59 -3.93
N GLN A 205 17.11 8.42 -4.50
CA GLN A 205 15.83 8.63 -3.81
C GLN A 205 15.69 7.69 -2.62
N LYS A 206 15.99 6.41 -2.80
CA LYS A 206 15.95 5.38 -1.75
C LYS A 206 16.89 5.70 -0.60
N THR A 207 18.12 6.10 -0.91
CA THR A 207 19.12 6.48 0.09
C THR A 207 18.63 7.64 0.94
N LEU A 208 18.07 8.68 0.31
CA LEU A 208 17.52 9.83 1.02
C LEU A 208 16.31 9.46 1.86
N MET A 209 15.36 8.71 1.32
CA MET A 209 14.18 8.25 2.06
C MET A 209 14.56 7.42 3.29
N VAL A 210 15.48 6.46 3.12
CA VAL A 210 15.98 5.65 4.25
C VAL A 210 16.65 6.54 5.30
N ALA A 211 17.46 7.53 4.88
CA ALA A 211 18.10 8.47 5.80
C ALA A 211 17.05 9.24 6.62
N LYS A 212 16.00 9.76 5.97
CA LYS A 212 14.90 10.48 6.62
C LYS A 212 14.08 9.60 7.57
N VAL A 213 13.77 8.37 7.19
CA VAL A 213 13.07 7.41 8.07
C VAL A 213 13.93 7.08 9.31
N VAL A 214 15.25 6.93 9.16
CA VAL A 214 16.17 6.70 10.29
C VAL A 214 16.25 7.93 11.20
N GLU A 215 16.40 9.12 10.63
CA GLU A 215 16.48 10.40 11.35
C GLU A 215 15.22 10.64 12.21
N HIS A 216 14.05 10.42 11.65
CA HIS A 216 12.75 10.60 12.30
C HIS A 216 12.23 9.34 13.01
N SER A 217 13.09 8.32 13.24
CA SER A 217 12.65 7.00 13.72
C SER A 217 11.96 7.03 15.08
N PHE A 218 12.35 7.89 16.01
CA PHE A 218 11.81 7.86 17.36
C PHE A 218 10.29 8.11 17.46
N PRO A 219 9.70 9.15 16.84
CA PRO A 219 8.25 9.27 16.78
C PRO A 219 7.60 8.15 15.94
N LEU A 220 8.24 7.74 14.83
CA LEU A 220 7.68 6.74 13.93
C LEU A 220 7.52 5.35 14.59
N VAL A 221 8.51 4.88 15.35
CA VAL A 221 8.43 3.56 16.00
C VAL A 221 7.30 3.46 17.01
N ARG A 222 6.88 4.57 17.60
CA ARG A 222 5.82 4.67 18.61
C ARG A 222 4.43 4.83 18.03
N ASP A 223 4.33 5.13 16.75
CA ASP A 223 3.05 5.40 16.07
C ASP A 223 2.43 4.12 15.48
N ALA A 224 1.10 4.10 15.40
CA ALA A 224 0.33 2.96 14.93
C ALA A 224 0.61 2.60 13.45
N TYR A 225 0.98 3.57 12.63
CA TYR A 225 1.26 3.43 11.20
C TYR A 225 2.75 3.63 10.89
N GLY A 226 3.40 4.62 11.53
CA GLY A 226 4.81 4.93 11.33
C GLY A 226 5.74 3.74 11.62
N ASN A 227 5.39 2.90 12.61
CA ASN A 227 6.17 1.70 12.91
C ASN A 227 6.29 0.74 11.72
N TYR A 228 5.28 0.68 10.84
CA TYR A 228 5.35 -0.16 9.63
C TYR A 228 6.36 0.36 8.61
N VAL A 229 6.50 1.70 8.48
CA VAL A 229 7.52 2.29 7.60
C VAL A 229 8.93 1.93 8.09
N VAL A 230 9.18 2.04 9.41
CA VAL A 230 10.46 1.65 10.00
C VAL A 230 10.73 0.16 9.83
N GLN A 231 9.72 -0.69 10.10
CA GLN A 231 9.86 -2.13 9.90
C GLN A 231 10.11 -2.50 8.44
N TYR A 232 9.50 -1.78 7.51
CA TYR A 232 9.72 -1.98 6.08
C TYR A 232 11.18 -1.69 5.69
N VAL A 233 11.72 -0.55 6.13
CA VAL A 233 13.14 -0.20 5.91
C VAL A 233 14.08 -1.22 6.56
N LEU A 234 13.75 -1.73 7.76
CA LEU A 234 14.52 -2.80 8.41
C LEU A 234 14.51 -4.12 7.63
N GLU A 235 13.48 -4.42 6.85
CA GLU A 235 13.41 -5.62 6.00
C GLU A 235 14.23 -5.51 4.73
N MET A 236 14.50 -4.30 4.28
CA MET A 236 15.31 -4.10 3.07
C MET A 236 16.72 -4.71 3.23
N PRO A 237 17.33 -5.20 2.13
CA PRO A 237 18.67 -5.78 2.15
C PRO A 237 19.75 -4.68 2.19
N LEU A 238 19.72 -3.85 3.24
CA LEU A 238 20.63 -2.73 3.44
C LEU A 238 21.61 -3.09 4.57
N PRO A 239 22.91 -3.25 4.28
CA PRO A 239 23.92 -3.53 5.31
C PRO A 239 23.96 -2.41 6.37
N GLY A 240 24.05 -2.79 7.64
CA GLY A 240 24.17 -1.85 8.76
C GLY A 240 22.90 -1.06 9.08
N ILE A 241 21.74 -1.44 8.52
CA ILE A 241 20.50 -0.69 8.74
C ILE A 241 20.02 -0.78 10.19
N ALA A 242 20.11 -1.93 10.83
CA ALA A 242 19.77 -2.09 12.22
C ALA A 242 20.67 -1.24 13.14
N THR A 243 21.97 -1.20 12.84
CA THR A 243 22.95 -0.36 13.55
C THR A 243 22.63 1.14 13.39
N ARG A 244 22.19 1.58 12.22
CA ARG A 244 21.76 2.96 11.99
C ARG A 244 20.56 3.33 12.85
N PHE A 245 19.53 2.52 12.90
CA PHE A 245 18.35 2.74 13.77
C PHE A 245 18.76 2.71 15.26
N THR A 246 19.60 1.75 15.67
CA THR A 246 20.05 1.63 17.04
C THR A 246 20.79 2.87 17.50
N ARG A 247 21.62 3.48 16.65
CA ARG A 247 22.34 4.71 16.98
C ARG A 247 21.39 5.88 17.25
N THR A 248 20.33 6.02 16.47
CA THR A 248 19.32 7.08 16.65
C THR A 248 18.45 6.85 17.89
N LEU A 249 18.16 5.59 18.22
CA LEU A 249 17.25 5.21 19.31
C LEU A 249 17.98 4.91 20.63
N ARG A 250 19.32 5.02 20.67
CA ARG A 250 20.15 4.70 21.82
C ARG A 250 19.72 5.46 23.07
N GLY A 251 19.75 4.78 24.22
CA GLY A 251 19.33 5.32 25.52
C GLY A 251 17.82 5.28 25.75
N ARG A 252 17.03 4.76 24.79
CA ARG A 252 15.57 4.72 24.85
C ARG A 252 14.97 3.33 24.71
N PHE A 253 15.77 2.26 24.60
CA PHE A 253 15.25 0.92 24.33
C PHE A 253 14.36 0.39 25.46
N ILE A 254 14.61 0.76 26.71
CA ILE A 254 13.74 0.40 27.85
C ILE A 254 12.36 1.07 27.74
N GLU A 255 12.30 2.33 27.31
CA GLU A 255 11.04 3.04 27.04
C GLU A 255 10.31 2.39 25.86
N LEU A 256 11.03 2.17 24.77
CA LEU A 256 10.47 1.60 23.53
C LEU A 256 9.98 0.15 23.73
N ALA A 257 10.66 -0.64 24.55
CA ALA A 257 10.24 -2.00 24.86
C ALA A 257 8.86 -2.06 25.53
N LYS A 258 8.49 -1.07 26.34
CA LYS A 258 7.23 -1.01 27.09
C LYS A 258 6.04 -0.46 26.29
N GLN A 259 6.23 -0.15 25.00
CA GLN A 259 5.19 0.46 24.20
C GLN A 259 4.73 -0.50 23.07
N LYS A 260 3.42 -0.53 22.82
CA LYS A 260 2.74 -1.51 21.94
C LYS A 260 3.37 -1.66 20.54
N PHE A 261 3.74 -0.55 19.93
CA PHE A 261 4.22 -0.54 18.53
C PHE A 261 5.74 -0.66 18.47
N SER A 262 6.44 0.12 19.29
CA SER A 262 7.90 0.16 19.27
C SER A 262 8.54 -1.12 19.80
N SER A 263 7.90 -1.88 20.69
CA SER A 263 8.41 -3.19 21.12
C SER A 263 8.65 -4.14 19.93
N ASN A 264 7.73 -4.15 18.95
CA ASN A 264 7.89 -4.97 17.74
C ASN A 264 9.10 -4.51 16.89
N VAL A 265 9.36 -3.20 16.86
CA VAL A 265 10.52 -2.66 16.13
C VAL A 265 11.83 -3.04 16.84
N VAL A 266 11.87 -2.93 18.18
CA VAL A 266 13.04 -3.35 18.98
C VAL A 266 13.33 -4.84 18.75
N GLU A 267 12.34 -5.71 18.86
CA GLU A 267 12.48 -7.14 18.54
C GLU A 267 13.01 -7.37 17.11
N LYS A 268 12.50 -6.59 16.15
CA LYS A 268 12.95 -6.71 14.76
C LYS A 268 14.40 -6.28 14.55
N ILE A 269 14.85 -5.21 15.20
CA ILE A 269 16.25 -4.78 15.18
C ILE A 269 17.14 -5.89 15.75
N MET A 270 16.79 -6.45 16.91
CA MET A 270 17.55 -7.55 17.52
C MET A 270 17.63 -8.77 16.62
N ASN A 271 16.53 -9.16 15.97
CA ASN A 271 16.46 -10.32 15.08
C ASN A 271 17.23 -10.13 13.76
N LYS A 272 17.62 -8.89 13.39
CA LYS A 272 18.53 -8.66 12.26
C LYS A 272 19.92 -9.24 12.50
N GLY A 273 20.33 -9.42 13.75
CA GLY A 273 21.58 -10.05 14.12
C GLY A 273 22.84 -9.22 13.84
N GLU A 274 22.70 -7.93 13.54
CA GLU A 274 23.83 -7.02 13.45
C GLU A 274 24.44 -6.83 14.85
N LYS A 275 25.70 -7.23 15.02
CA LYS A 275 26.35 -7.32 16.33
C LYS A 275 26.28 -6.02 17.12
N ASP A 276 26.65 -4.89 16.49
CA ASP A 276 26.70 -3.60 17.18
C ASP A 276 25.31 -3.11 17.62
N ALA A 277 24.28 -3.41 16.80
CA ALA A 277 22.89 -3.10 17.13
C ALA A 277 22.40 -3.96 18.30
N LEU A 278 22.71 -5.24 18.27
CA LEU A 278 22.29 -6.20 19.28
C LEU A 278 22.96 -5.90 20.62
N ASP A 279 24.30 -5.70 20.63
CA ASP A 279 25.06 -5.39 21.84
C ASP A 279 24.51 -4.11 22.50
N ALA A 280 24.27 -3.04 21.75
CA ALA A 280 23.76 -1.80 22.30
C ALA A 280 22.38 -1.94 22.98
N ILE A 281 21.49 -2.76 22.40
CA ILE A 281 20.16 -3.01 22.99
C ILE A 281 20.29 -3.89 24.24
N LEU A 282 21.11 -4.94 24.17
CA LEU A 282 21.34 -5.86 25.30
C LEU A 282 22.00 -5.15 26.49
N ASP A 283 22.96 -4.25 26.23
CA ASP A 283 23.60 -3.45 27.29
C ASP A 283 22.57 -2.58 28.03
N GLU A 284 21.63 -1.95 27.33
CA GLU A 284 20.56 -1.18 27.98
C GLU A 284 19.61 -2.07 28.81
N ILE A 285 19.27 -3.27 28.29
CA ILE A 285 18.40 -4.22 29.01
C ILE A 285 19.13 -4.75 30.26
N ILE A 286 20.42 -5.09 30.16
CA ILE A 286 21.25 -5.59 31.28
C ILE A 286 21.45 -4.50 32.33
N ALA A 287 21.64 -3.25 31.92
CA ALA A 287 21.78 -2.11 32.82
C ALA A 287 20.47 -1.65 33.47
N CYS A 288 19.33 -2.24 33.07
CA CYS A 288 18.03 -1.86 33.62
C CYS A 288 17.89 -2.25 35.09
N ARG A 289 17.62 -1.26 35.94
CA ARG A 289 17.47 -1.48 37.39
C ARG A 289 16.19 -2.21 37.79
N ASP A 290 15.15 -2.10 36.94
CA ASP A 290 13.82 -2.61 37.22
C ASP A 290 13.45 -3.79 36.29
N MET A 291 14.27 -4.84 36.29
CA MET A 291 14.02 -6.05 35.51
C MET A 291 12.63 -6.64 35.79
N ALA A 292 12.17 -6.59 37.05
CA ALA A 292 10.84 -7.07 37.44
C ALA A 292 9.71 -6.36 36.67
N VAL A 293 9.84 -5.06 36.39
CA VAL A 293 8.88 -4.27 35.59
C VAL A 293 8.87 -4.74 34.14
N LEU A 294 10.05 -4.94 33.53
CA LEU A 294 10.12 -5.43 32.13
C LEU A 294 9.51 -6.82 31.98
N LEU A 295 9.73 -7.69 32.96
CA LEU A 295 9.22 -9.07 32.94
C LEU A 295 7.67 -9.13 33.04
N GLN A 296 7.04 -8.16 33.70
CA GLN A 296 5.60 -8.11 33.93
C GLN A 296 4.89 -7.21 32.91
N ASP A 297 5.60 -6.37 32.17
CA ASP A 297 5.03 -5.48 31.18
C ASP A 297 4.46 -6.28 29.98
N PRO A 298 3.26 -5.96 29.48
CA PRO A 298 2.61 -6.71 28.42
C PRO A 298 3.35 -6.71 27.08
N TYR A 299 4.30 -5.80 26.88
CA TYR A 299 5.09 -5.67 25.67
C TYR A 299 6.57 -5.97 25.89
N ALA A 300 7.18 -5.39 26.96
CA ALA A 300 8.60 -5.56 27.22
C ALA A 300 9.00 -7.01 27.50
N ASN A 301 8.10 -7.83 28.05
CA ASN A 301 8.38 -9.24 28.26
C ASN A 301 8.78 -9.98 26.97
N TYR A 302 8.25 -9.59 25.80
CA TYR A 302 8.64 -10.18 24.51
C TYR A 302 10.04 -9.74 24.09
N VAL A 303 10.38 -8.47 24.32
CA VAL A 303 11.74 -7.96 24.09
C VAL A 303 12.76 -8.69 24.96
N VAL A 304 12.47 -8.90 26.24
CA VAL A 304 13.33 -9.71 27.14
C VAL A 304 13.45 -11.16 26.65
N GLN A 305 12.35 -11.75 26.16
CA GLN A 305 12.40 -13.09 25.58
C GLN A 305 13.27 -13.16 24.33
N THR A 306 13.24 -12.12 23.49
CA THR A 306 14.08 -12.02 22.31
C THR A 306 15.54 -11.80 22.73
N ALA A 307 15.80 -10.96 23.75
CA ALA A 307 17.12 -10.77 24.33
C ALA A 307 17.76 -12.10 24.77
N LEU A 308 17.01 -12.95 25.50
CA LEU A 308 17.50 -14.26 25.91
C LEU A 308 17.90 -15.19 24.76
N VAL A 309 17.23 -15.06 23.60
CA VAL A 309 17.49 -15.91 22.44
C VAL A 309 18.66 -15.40 21.60
N THR A 310 18.80 -14.07 21.49
CA THR A 310 19.77 -13.44 20.58
C THR A 310 21.10 -13.10 21.26
N ALA A 311 21.13 -13.08 22.61
CA ALA A 311 22.32 -12.80 23.40
C ALA A 311 23.43 -13.86 23.18
N ASN A 312 24.68 -13.43 23.23
CA ASN A 312 25.82 -14.34 23.36
C ASN A 312 25.86 -14.98 24.74
N ASP A 313 26.74 -15.98 24.96
CA ASP A 313 26.79 -16.73 26.22
C ASP A 313 27.09 -15.85 27.47
N ALA A 314 27.91 -14.82 27.32
CA ALA A 314 28.21 -13.89 28.43
C ALA A 314 27.02 -13.03 28.80
N GLN A 315 26.39 -12.42 27.77
CA GLN A 315 25.18 -11.60 27.93
C GLN A 315 23.98 -12.44 28.39
N HIS A 316 23.83 -13.67 27.89
CA HIS A 316 22.82 -14.59 28.36
C HIS A 316 22.95 -14.91 29.86
N ARG A 317 24.15 -15.24 30.31
CA ARG A 317 24.41 -15.47 31.78
C ARG A 317 24.04 -14.24 32.61
N GLN A 318 24.36 -13.04 32.16
CA GLN A 318 24.00 -11.79 32.85
C GLN A 318 22.48 -11.61 32.90
N LEU A 319 21.79 -11.81 31.79
CA LEU A 319 20.32 -11.74 31.74
C LEU A 319 19.66 -12.78 32.66
N VAL A 320 20.16 -14.02 32.65
CA VAL A 320 19.69 -15.09 33.54
C VAL A 320 19.87 -14.68 35.00
N ALA A 321 21.02 -14.16 35.39
CA ALA A 321 21.29 -13.69 36.77
C ALA A 321 20.33 -12.56 37.18
N LEU A 322 19.96 -11.67 36.27
CA LEU A 322 19.00 -10.59 36.53
C LEU A 322 17.57 -11.08 36.62
N ILE A 323 17.19 -12.12 35.88
CA ILE A 323 15.81 -12.61 35.79
C ILE A 323 15.47 -13.60 36.91
N VAL A 324 16.42 -14.49 37.28
CA VAL A 324 16.21 -15.57 38.28
C VAL A 324 15.60 -15.08 39.60
N PRO A 325 16.02 -13.95 40.21
CA PRO A 325 15.42 -13.45 41.43
C PRO A 325 13.94 -13.13 41.35
N HIS A 326 13.43 -12.91 40.13
CA HIS A 326 12.06 -12.49 39.85
C HIS A 326 11.15 -13.64 39.37
N LEU A 327 11.62 -14.88 39.27
CA LEU A 327 10.86 -16.01 38.75
C LEU A 327 9.57 -16.30 39.54
N ALA A 328 9.55 -16.01 40.84
CA ALA A 328 8.36 -16.15 41.67
C ALA A 328 7.19 -15.26 41.16
N LEU A 329 7.49 -14.06 40.66
CA LEU A 329 6.51 -13.12 40.11
C LEU A 329 5.92 -13.61 38.78
N LEU A 330 6.61 -14.51 38.08
CA LEU A 330 6.26 -14.98 36.74
C LEU A 330 5.46 -16.29 36.79
N ARG A 331 5.41 -17.02 37.89
CA ARG A 331 4.83 -18.37 37.98
C ARG A 331 3.41 -18.49 37.42
N ASN A 332 2.58 -17.46 37.62
CA ASN A 332 1.17 -17.47 37.26
C ASN A 332 0.88 -16.56 36.04
N THR A 333 1.90 -16.10 35.33
CA THR A 333 1.72 -15.24 34.16
C THR A 333 1.76 -16.06 32.87
N VAL A 334 1.01 -15.63 31.85
CA VAL A 334 0.95 -16.29 30.53
C VAL A 334 2.34 -16.35 29.86
N TYR A 335 3.18 -15.36 30.10
CA TYR A 335 4.53 -15.27 29.52
C TYR A 335 5.61 -15.88 30.40
N GLY A 336 5.35 -16.15 31.67
CA GLY A 336 6.33 -16.73 32.58
C GLY A 336 6.86 -18.08 32.14
N LYS A 337 5.99 -18.99 31.68
CA LYS A 337 6.39 -20.28 31.13
C LYS A 337 7.33 -20.13 29.91
N ARG A 338 7.09 -19.14 29.06
CA ARG A 338 7.92 -18.87 27.85
C ARG A 338 9.29 -18.31 28.23
N ILE A 339 9.35 -17.40 29.22
CA ILE A 339 10.61 -16.87 29.74
C ILE A 339 11.41 -18.02 30.37
N MET A 340 10.80 -18.82 31.23
CA MET A 340 11.48 -19.96 31.89
C MET A 340 12.07 -20.94 30.85
N ALA A 341 11.35 -21.28 29.81
CA ALA A 341 11.87 -22.15 28.75
C ALA A 341 13.11 -21.60 28.04
N LYS A 342 13.25 -20.25 27.98
CA LYS A 342 14.41 -19.60 27.33
C LYS A 342 15.58 -19.38 28.27
N LEU A 343 15.34 -19.38 29.58
CA LEU A 343 16.41 -19.30 30.60
C LEU A 343 17.28 -20.56 30.60
N TYR A 344 16.72 -21.72 30.39
CA TYR A 344 17.39 -23.03 30.43
C TYR A 344 17.78 -23.52 29.01
N ARG A 345 18.09 -22.60 28.10
CA ARG A 345 18.67 -22.96 26.80
C ARG A 345 19.97 -23.71 27.04
N GLU A 346 20.12 -24.91 26.48
CA GLU A 346 21.44 -25.55 26.40
C GLU A 346 22.39 -24.63 25.64
N PRO A 347 23.63 -24.43 26.13
CA PRO A 347 24.61 -23.64 25.39
C PRO A 347 24.74 -24.24 23.97
N ALA A 348 24.64 -23.38 22.94
CA ALA A 348 24.87 -23.83 21.57
C ALA A 348 26.21 -24.56 21.54
N PRO A 349 26.28 -25.77 20.95
CA PRO A 349 27.54 -26.49 20.83
C PRO A 349 28.54 -25.54 20.17
N GLY A 350 29.69 -25.40 20.83
CA GLY A 350 30.72 -24.42 20.47
C GLY A 350 30.95 -24.36 18.97
N THR A 351 31.33 -23.21 18.49
CA THR A 351 31.73 -22.88 17.14
C THR A 351 32.69 -23.94 16.54
N ALA A 352 32.12 -25.06 16.13
CA ALA A 352 32.75 -25.98 15.22
C ALA A 352 32.34 -25.57 13.80
N ALA A 353 33.34 -25.35 12.96
CA ALA A 353 33.29 -24.93 11.58
C ALA A 353 32.01 -25.29 10.83
N LEU A 354 31.40 -24.30 10.17
CA LEU A 354 30.37 -24.45 9.17
C LEU A 354 30.73 -25.50 8.15
N ALA A 355 30.10 -26.66 8.21
CA ALA A 355 30.00 -27.56 7.06
C ALA A 355 28.86 -27.06 6.15
N PRO A 356 29.04 -26.93 4.85
CA PRO A 356 28.00 -26.52 3.94
C PRO A 356 27.08 -27.70 3.65
N GLY A 357 25.78 -27.57 3.95
CA GLY A 357 24.79 -28.52 3.50
C GLY A 357 23.67 -28.85 4.48
N SER A 358 22.77 -27.95 4.68
CA SER A 358 21.39 -28.27 5.09
C SER A 358 20.48 -27.17 4.56
N THR A 359 19.85 -27.45 3.43
CA THR A 359 18.81 -26.61 2.82
C THR A 359 17.56 -26.66 3.68
N ALA A 360 17.26 -25.58 4.37
CA ALA A 360 15.92 -25.33 4.88
C ALA A 360 14.96 -25.12 3.69
N PRO A 361 13.70 -25.60 3.76
CA PRO A 361 12.76 -25.42 2.66
C PRO A 361 12.44 -23.93 2.50
N GLN A 362 12.79 -23.38 1.35
CA GLN A 362 12.37 -22.06 0.92
C GLN A 362 10.87 -22.06 0.66
N PRO A 363 10.13 -21.02 1.06
CA PRO A 363 8.79 -20.80 0.53
C PRO A 363 8.90 -20.41 -0.94
N SER A 364 8.21 -21.16 -1.79
CA SER A 364 8.12 -20.96 -3.24
C SER A 364 7.74 -19.52 -3.57
N PRO A 365 8.35 -18.91 -4.61
CA PRO A 365 7.91 -17.61 -5.12
C PRO A 365 6.58 -17.80 -5.83
N LEU A 366 5.52 -17.23 -5.27
CA LEU A 366 4.26 -17.09 -5.97
C LEU A 366 4.43 -16.12 -7.14
N ALA A 367 4.24 -16.69 -8.32
CA ALA A 367 4.38 -16.10 -9.62
C ALA A 367 3.69 -14.74 -9.74
N ALA A 368 4.44 -13.75 -10.21
CA ALA A 368 3.92 -12.60 -10.90
C ALA A 368 3.21 -13.06 -12.18
N GLY A 369 1.93 -12.77 -12.31
CA GLY A 369 1.19 -13.06 -13.52
C GLY A 369 -0.29 -13.31 -13.30
N ALA A 370 -1.03 -12.32 -12.87
CA ALA A 370 -2.48 -12.32 -13.01
C ALA A 370 -2.88 -11.21 -13.98
N ARG A 371 -3.14 -11.62 -15.21
CA ARG A 371 -3.84 -10.82 -16.22
C ARG A 371 -5.23 -10.50 -15.71
N HIS A 372 -5.63 -9.24 -15.82
CA HIS A 372 -6.99 -8.80 -15.61
C HIS A 372 -7.94 -9.51 -16.57
N SER A 373 -8.81 -10.35 -16.02
CA SER A 373 -10.05 -10.77 -16.67
C SER A 373 -11.20 -10.28 -15.79
N ALA A 374 -12.11 -9.51 -16.40
CA ALA A 374 -13.33 -9.00 -15.80
C ALA A 374 -14.22 -10.16 -15.32
N PRO A 375 -15.02 -9.97 -14.24
CA PRO A 375 -15.99 -10.96 -13.81
C PRO A 375 -17.22 -10.94 -14.72
N PRO A 376 -17.89 -12.10 -14.91
CA PRO A 376 -19.15 -12.19 -15.64
C PRO A 376 -20.31 -11.67 -14.81
N GLU A 377 -21.24 -11.01 -15.50
CA GLU A 377 -22.54 -10.57 -15.00
C GLU A 377 -23.49 -11.75 -14.72
N GLY A 378 -24.33 -11.58 -13.71
CA GLY A 378 -25.69 -12.10 -13.71
C GLY A 378 -26.07 -13.04 -12.60
N ALA A 379 -26.88 -12.57 -11.65
CA ALA A 379 -28.24 -13.10 -11.39
C ALA A 379 -28.89 -12.32 -10.22
N HIS A 380 -30.08 -11.81 -10.54
CA HIS A 380 -31.04 -11.22 -9.62
C HIS A 380 -31.67 -12.25 -8.68
N SER A 381 -31.99 -11.88 -7.45
CA SER A 381 -33.32 -12.05 -6.86
C SER A 381 -33.43 -11.28 -5.54
N GLY A 382 -34.47 -10.49 -5.42
CA GLY A 382 -34.83 -9.62 -4.31
C GLY A 382 -35.70 -10.36 -3.24
N PRO A 383 -36.50 -9.64 -2.41
CA PRO A 383 -36.30 -9.63 -0.95
C PRO A 383 -37.40 -10.37 -0.17
N SER A 384 -37.15 -10.68 1.09
CA SER A 384 -38.23 -10.84 2.07
C SER A 384 -37.75 -10.65 3.52
N ALA A 385 -38.63 -10.04 4.26
CA ALA A 385 -38.54 -9.42 5.55
C ALA A 385 -38.71 -10.37 6.77
N HIS A 386 -38.48 -9.76 7.95
CA HIS A 386 -38.96 -10.01 9.31
C HIS A 386 -38.22 -10.97 10.26
N GLY A 387 -37.92 -10.40 11.44
CA GLY A 387 -38.00 -11.12 12.69
C GLY A 387 -36.83 -10.94 13.67
N THR A 388 -36.87 -9.94 14.54
CA THR A 388 -36.21 -9.91 15.85
C THR A 388 -37.08 -10.66 16.89
N PRO A 389 -36.70 -10.90 18.18
CA PRO A 389 -35.45 -10.70 18.91
C PRO A 389 -35.11 -11.84 19.93
N HIS A 390 -34.06 -11.60 20.74
CA HIS A 390 -33.72 -12.12 22.07
C HIS A 390 -32.56 -13.12 22.24
N GLY A 391 -31.67 -12.73 23.15
CA GLY A 391 -31.01 -13.64 24.08
C GLY A 391 -29.48 -13.69 24.08
N ASN A 392 -28.85 -12.82 24.86
CA ASN A 392 -27.50 -12.99 25.43
C ASN A 392 -27.62 -13.97 26.66
N PRO A 393 -26.62 -14.58 27.30
CA PRO A 393 -25.19 -14.31 27.33
C PRO A 393 -24.22 -15.52 27.54
N ARG A 394 -22.92 -15.22 27.68
CA ARG A 394 -21.78 -16.03 28.19
C ARG A 394 -20.92 -16.65 27.06
N GLY A 395 -19.69 -16.24 26.77
CA GLY A 395 -18.57 -15.93 27.65
C GLY A 395 -17.51 -17.04 27.53
N SER A 396 -16.49 -16.85 26.64
CA SER A 396 -15.15 -17.46 26.80
C SER A 396 -14.15 -16.81 25.81
N PRO A 397 -12.89 -16.62 26.18
CA PRO A 397 -11.96 -15.77 25.46
C PRO A 397 -11.35 -16.48 24.24
N VAL A 398 -11.49 -15.87 23.10
CA VAL A 398 -10.83 -16.28 21.85
C VAL A 398 -9.37 -15.82 21.90
N VAL A 399 -8.46 -16.77 21.79
CA VAL A 399 -7.03 -16.56 21.60
C VAL A 399 -6.82 -15.95 20.22
N GLU A 400 -6.54 -14.66 20.20
CA GLU A 400 -6.25 -13.89 18.98
C GLU A 400 -4.83 -14.24 18.48
N ARG A 401 -4.76 -15.10 17.46
CA ARG A 401 -3.53 -15.31 16.69
C ARG A 401 -3.24 -14.03 15.92
N ARG A 402 -2.11 -13.38 16.23
CA ARG A 402 -1.59 -12.24 15.49
C ARG A 402 -1.44 -12.59 14.01
N ARG A 403 -2.37 -12.15 13.18
CA ARG A 403 -2.21 -12.09 11.73
C ARG A 403 -1.49 -10.79 11.40
N ILE A 404 -0.41 -10.91 10.66
CA ILE A 404 0.25 -9.80 9.98
C ILE A 404 -0.80 -9.18 9.05
N TYR A 405 -1.12 -7.91 9.28
CA TYR A 405 -2.13 -7.17 8.52
C TYR A 405 -1.54 -6.81 7.16
N HIS A 406 -1.91 -7.54 6.13
CA HIS A 406 -1.84 -7.06 4.75
C HIS A 406 -3.20 -6.45 4.44
N PRO A 407 -3.30 -5.17 4.12
CA PRO A 407 -4.54 -4.61 3.61
C PRO A 407 -4.81 -5.27 2.26
N ARG A 408 -5.86 -6.06 2.17
CA ARG A 408 -6.43 -6.45 0.87
C ARG A 408 -7.07 -5.21 0.25
N GLN A 409 -6.81 -5.07 -1.05
CA GLN A 409 -7.41 -4.06 -1.94
C GLN A 409 -8.93 -4.11 -1.91
#